data_ced66dbf7c696bfcbc02299f7454be46
#
_entry.id   ced66dbf7c696bfcbc02299f7454be46
#
_cell.length_a   1.000
_cell.length_b   1.000
_cell.length_c   1.000
_cell.angle_alpha   90.00
_cell.angle_beta   90.00
_cell.angle_gamma   90.00
#
_symmetry.space_group_name_H-M   'P 1'
#
loop_
_entity.id
_entity.type
_entity.pdbx_description
1 polymer ?
#
loop_
_entity_poly.entity_id
_entity_poly.type
_entity_poly.pdbx_seq_one_letter_code
_entity_poly.pdbx_strand_id
1 'polypeptide(L)'
;AWYCRADMFLFPSTFDTNGLVVREAAASGCPSVLIAGSCAAEGVTDGRNGFLIEENAVSLCAKLTALCADREAMRRVGENAMRELYLSWEDAVARANERYAVVLDRYRSGKYPKHERFSDEFFNTQGDLMEAMSRVAEMRGETGRLRRELREGFDEAREALREKLEKEW
;
A
#
# COMPACT_ATOMS: atom_id res chain seq x y z
N ALA A 1 -20.05 12.34 -7.72
CA ALA A 1 -21.30 12.49 -8.53
C ALA A 1 -22.07 11.17 -8.71
N TRP A 2 -21.39 9.99 -8.91
CA TRP A 2 -22.08 8.71 -9.13
C TRP A 2 -22.79 8.22 -7.88
N TYR A 3 -22.16 8.21 -6.71
CA TYR A 3 -22.76 7.76 -5.45
C TYR A 3 -24.04 8.52 -5.08
N CYS A 4 -24.12 9.83 -5.36
CA CYS A 4 -25.31 10.63 -5.09
C CYS A 4 -26.53 10.27 -5.99
N ARG A 5 -26.34 9.46 -7.02
CA ARG A 5 -27.38 9.04 -7.98
C ARG A 5 -27.68 7.55 -7.92
N ALA A 6 -26.80 6.79 -7.28
CA ALA A 6 -26.96 5.36 -7.13
C ALA A 6 -27.91 5.01 -5.97
N ASP A 7 -28.76 4.01 -6.14
CA ASP A 7 -29.60 3.49 -5.07
C ASP A 7 -28.81 2.62 -4.09
N MET A 8 -27.73 1.96 -4.56
CA MET A 8 -26.80 1.18 -3.75
C MET A 8 -25.43 1.10 -4.40
N PHE A 9 -24.40 0.84 -3.59
CA PHE A 9 -23.05 0.57 -4.04
C PHE A 9 -22.72 -0.91 -3.85
N LEU A 10 -22.50 -1.63 -4.95
CA LEU A 10 -22.16 -3.05 -4.92
C LEU A 10 -20.65 -3.23 -4.93
N PHE A 11 -20.08 -3.74 -3.83
CA PHE A 11 -18.65 -3.95 -3.67
C PHE A 11 -18.33 -5.32 -3.07
N PRO A 12 -18.51 -6.42 -3.85
CA PRO A 12 -18.26 -7.78 -3.40
C PRO A 12 -16.75 -8.11 -3.47
N SER A 13 -15.93 -7.37 -2.73
CA SER A 13 -14.49 -7.57 -2.68
C SER A 13 -14.07 -8.22 -1.38
N THR A 14 -13.22 -9.24 -1.47
CA THR A 14 -12.53 -9.87 -0.34
C THR A 14 -11.09 -9.35 -0.22
N PHE A 15 -10.63 -8.56 -1.17
CA PHE A 15 -9.24 -8.14 -1.34
C PHE A 15 -9.03 -6.62 -1.14
N ASP A 16 -9.74 -6.03 -0.19
CA ASP A 16 -9.57 -4.63 0.17
C ASP A 16 -8.88 -4.50 1.53
N THR A 17 -8.14 -3.42 1.73
CA THR A 17 -7.42 -3.16 2.98
C THR A 17 -8.19 -2.25 3.94
N ASN A 18 -9.00 -1.31 3.45
CA ASN A 18 -9.65 -0.29 4.30
C ASN A 18 -11.04 0.15 3.81
N GLY A 19 -11.50 -0.27 2.65
CA GLY A 19 -12.83 0.08 2.15
C GLY A 19 -13.11 1.59 2.02
N LEU A 20 -12.13 2.40 1.62
CA LEU A 20 -12.32 3.86 1.47
C LEU A 20 -13.51 4.19 0.58
N VAL A 21 -13.70 3.42 -0.50
CA VAL A 21 -14.84 3.59 -1.43
C VAL A 21 -16.20 3.36 -0.75
N VAL A 22 -16.25 2.51 0.29
CA VAL A 22 -17.45 2.28 1.12
C VAL A 22 -17.78 3.52 1.95
N ARG A 23 -16.76 4.19 2.50
CA ARG A 23 -16.92 5.45 3.26
C ARG A 23 -17.31 6.60 2.36
N GLU A 24 -16.80 6.64 1.12
CA GLU A 24 -17.21 7.62 0.10
C GLU A 24 -18.66 7.42 -0.32
N ALA A 25 -19.10 6.16 -0.52
CA ALA A 25 -20.49 5.86 -0.78
C ALA A 25 -21.38 6.26 0.40
N ALA A 26 -20.98 5.93 1.62
CA ALA A 26 -21.67 6.30 2.86
C ALA A 26 -21.78 7.81 3.01
N ALA A 27 -20.75 8.59 2.71
CA ALA A 27 -20.76 10.06 2.72
C ALA A 27 -21.87 10.67 1.82
N SER A 28 -22.27 9.93 0.79
CA SER A 28 -23.34 10.33 -0.14
C SER A 28 -24.71 9.72 0.20
N GLY A 29 -24.83 9.02 1.33
CA GLY A 29 -26.04 8.29 1.70
C GLY A 29 -26.33 7.07 0.84
N CYS A 30 -25.33 6.58 0.09
CA CYS A 30 -25.45 5.38 -0.75
C CYS A 30 -25.07 4.15 0.07
N PRO A 31 -26.02 3.24 0.38
CA PRO A 31 -25.71 2.05 1.15
C PRO A 31 -24.90 1.06 0.34
N SER A 32 -23.94 0.41 0.98
CA SER A 32 -23.07 -0.59 0.33
C SER A 32 -23.54 -2.01 0.57
N VAL A 33 -23.35 -2.88 -0.42
CA VAL A 33 -23.53 -4.34 -0.33
C VAL A 33 -22.13 -4.96 -0.37
N LEU A 34 -21.74 -5.64 0.70
CA LEU A 34 -20.39 -6.11 0.96
C LEU A 34 -20.35 -7.58 1.32
N ILE A 35 -19.20 -8.24 1.17
CA ILE A 35 -19.00 -9.61 1.64
C ILE A 35 -18.78 -9.60 3.15
N ALA A 36 -19.54 -10.41 3.87
CA ALA A 36 -19.42 -10.58 5.31
C ALA A 36 -18.00 -11.04 5.68
N GLY A 37 -17.41 -10.42 6.70
CA GLY A 37 -16.05 -10.73 7.15
C GLY A 37 -14.91 -10.16 6.31
N SER A 38 -15.21 -9.45 5.21
CA SER A 38 -14.19 -8.73 4.45
C SER A 38 -13.71 -7.48 5.20
N CYS A 39 -12.49 -7.02 4.90
CA CYS A 39 -11.96 -5.77 5.47
C CYS A 39 -12.84 -4.55 5.10
N ALA A 40 -13.44 -4.57 3.92
CA ALA A 40 -14.36 -3.52 3.45
C ALA A 40 -15.65 -3.45 4.29
N ALA A 41 -16.04 -4.54 4.95
CA ALA A 41 -17.22 -4.62 5.80
C ALA A 41 -16.96 -4.20 7.26
N GLU A 42 -15.74 -3.73 7.58
CA GLU A 42 -15.41 -3.28 8.94
C GLU A 42 -16.32 -2.12 9.38
N GLY A 43 -16.97 -2.30 10.52
CA GLY A 43 -17.95 -1.34 11.07
C GLY A 43 -19.33 -1.42 10.45
N VAL A 44 -19.56 -2.31 9.49
CA VAL A 44 -20.87 -2.50 8.85
C VAL A 44 -21.69 -3.54 9.59
N THR A 45 -22.94 -3.19 9.87
CA THR A 45 -23.97 -4.08 10.46
C THR A 45 -25.07 -4.30 9.42
N ASP A 46 -25.37 -5.56 9.08
CA ASP A 46 -26.35 -5.93 8.05
C ASP A 46 -27.73 -5.32 8.35
N GLY A 47 -28.30 -4.67 7.33
CA GLY A 47 -29.62 -4.02 7.41
C GLY A 47 -29.68 -2.75 8.24
N ARG A 48 -28.57 -2.32 8.90
CA ARG A 48 -28.51 -1.10 9.68
C ARG A 48 -27.82 0.04 8.94
N ASN A 49 -26.53 -0.12 8.60
CA ASN A 49 -25.70 0.89 7.94
C ASN A 49 -25.01 0.36 6.68
N GLY A 50 -25.42 -0.79 6.20
CA GLY A 50 -24.99 -1.46 5.00
C GLY A 50 -25.66 -2.83 4.90
N PHE A 51 -25.31 -3.59 3.87
CA PHE A 51 -25.82 -4.92 3.62
C PHE A 51 -24.69 -5.90 3.46
N LEU A 52 -24.83 -7.07 4.09
CA LEU A 52 -23.84 -8.13 4.03
C LEU A 52 -24.37 -9.33 3.24
N ILE A 53 -23.48 -9.93 2.47
CA ILE A 53 -23.73 -11.15 1.70
C ILE A 53 -22.62 -12.17 1.97
N GLU A 54 -22.87 -13.42 1.70
CA GLU A 54 -21.83 -14.44 1.59
C GLU A 54 -21.11 -14.33 0.24
N GLU A 55 -19.90 -14.87 0.15
CA GLU A 55 -19.09 -14.88 -1.09
C GLU A 55 -19.64 -15.89 -2.10
N ASN A 56 -20.89 -15.72 -2.51
CA ASN A 56 -21.51 -16.53 -3.55
C ASN A 56 -22.63 -15.80 -4.28
N ALA A 57 -22.89 -16.20 -5.53
CA ALA A 57 -23.89 -15.58 -6.38
C ALA A 57 -25.32 -15.73 -5.85
N VAL A 58 -25.63 -16.81 -5.13
CA VAL A 58 -26.99 -17.08 -4.60
C VAL A 58 -27.31 -16.04 -3.53
N SER A 59 -26.42 -15.82 -2.58
CA SER A 59 -26.58 -14.81 -1.52
C SER A 59 -26.70 -13.40 -2.12
N LEU A 60 -25.86 -13.06 -3.11
CA LEU A 60 -25.93 -11.79 -3.80
C LEU A 60 -27.29 -11.60 -4.50
N CYS A 61 -27.74 -12.56 -5.32
CA CYS A 61 -29.01 -12.46 -6.03
C CYS A 61 -30.20 -12.35 -5.07
N ALA A 62 -30.22 -13.15 -4.00
CA ALA A 62 -31.28 -13.09 -2.99
C ALA A 62 -31.31 -11.70 -2.30
N LYS A 63 -30.14 -11.16 -1.89
CA LYS A 63 -30.05 -9.83 -1.28
C LYS A 63 -30.52 -8.74 -2.24
N LEU A 64 -30.04 -8.72 -3.47
CA LEU A 64 -30.43 -7.72 -4.48
C LEU A 64 -31.95 -7.79 -4.78
N THR A 65 -32.51 -8.96 -4.91
CA THR A 65 -33.97 -9.14 -5.13
C THR A 65 -34.79 -8.53 -3.99
N ALA A 66 -34.36 -8.79 -2.74
CA ALA A 66 -35.03 -8.22 -1.55
C ALA A 66 -34.89 -6.69 -1.49
N LEU A 67 -33.72 -6.15 -1.77
CA LEU A 67 -33.46 -4.72 -1.73
C LEU A 67 -34.19 -3.95 -2.85
N CYS A 68 -34.26 -4.51 -4.04
CA CYS A 68 -35.01 -3.89 -5.14
C CYS A 68 -36.53 -3.81 -4.84
N ALA A 69 -37.05 -4.68 -3.97
CA ALA A 69 -38.45 -4.63 -3.52
C ALA A 69 -38.73 -3.60 -2.44
N ASP A 70 -37.73 -3.17 -1.65
CA ASP A 70 -37.86 -2.22 -0.53
C ASP A 70 -36.86 -1.06 -0.65
N ARG A 71 -37.14 -0.12 -1.51
CA ARG A 71 -36.31 1.07 -1.72
C ARG A 71 -36.24 1.99 -0.50
N GLU A 72 -37.28 1.98 0.32
CA GLU A 72 -37.31 2.79 1.52
C GLU A 72 -36.35 2.25 2.59
N ALA A 73 -36.26 0.93 2.73
CA ALA A 73 -35.24 0.31 3.58
C ALA A 73 -33.83 0.70 3.13
N MET A 74 -33.56 0.64 1.81
CA MET A 74 -32.26 1.07 1.27
C MET A 74 -31.93 2.52 1.65
N ARG A 75 -32.88 3.42 1.50
CA ARG A 75 -32.70 4.85 1.85
C ARG A 75 -32.38 5.01 3.34
N ARG A 76 -33.14 4.36 4.22
CA ARG A 76 -32.88 4.41 5.68
C ARG A 76 -31.49 3.89 6.03
N VAL A 77 -31.08 2.79 5.41
CA VAL A 77 -29.75 2.21 5.61
C VAL A 77 -28.65 3.15 5.11
N GLY A 78 -28.87 3.82 3.97
CA GLY A 78 -27.95 4.83 3.46
C GLY A 78 -27.80 6.04 4.37
N GLU A 79 -28.90 6.53 4.95
CA GLU A 79 -28.88 7.61 5.94
C GLU A 79 -28.13 7.21 7.22
N ASN A 80 -28.27 5.95 7.66
CA ASN A 80 -27.52 5.41 8.77
C ASN A 80 -26.03 5.27 8.42
N ALA A 81 -25.71 4.79 7.20
CA ALA A 81 -24.34 4.69 6.71
C ALA A 81 -23.66 6.06 6.75
N MET A 82 -24.33 7.11 6.28
CA MET A 82 -23.80 8.48 6.33
C MET A 82 -23.49 8.92 7.75
N ARG A 83 -24.30 8.57 8.73
CA ARG A 83 -24.08 8.96 10.13
C ARG A 83 -23.03 8.12 10.85
N GLU A 84 -22.90 6.85 10.51
CA GLU A 84 -22.13 5.89 11.30
C GLU A 84 -20.80 5.49 10.66
N LEU A 85 -20.71 5.48 9.32
CA LEU A 85 -19.53 5.04 8.59
C LEU A 85 -18.72 6.20 8.02
N TYR A 86 -19.36 7.33 7.71
CA TYR A 86 -18.64 8.51 7.26
C TYR A 86 -17.74 9.05 8.38
N LEU A 87 -16.53 9.38 8.01
CA LEU A 87 -15.55 9.98 8.89
C LEU A 87 -14.88 11.13 8.13
N SER A 88 -14.98 12.35 8.66
CA SER A 88 -14.26 13.48 8.08
C SER A 88 -12.75 13.33 8.24
N TRP A 89 -11.98 14.03 7.41
CA TRP A 89 -10.52 14.01 7.55
C TRP A 89 -10.08 14.65 8.89
N GLU A 90 -10.79 15.67 9.34
CA GLU A 90 -10.57 16.32 10.63
C GLU A 90 -10.73 15.32 11.79
N ASP A 91 -11.84 14.56 11.79
CA ASP A 91 -12.10 13.54 12.80
C ASP A 91 -11.12 12.39 12.72
N ALA A 92 -10.74 11.98 11.49
CA ALA A 92 -9.74 10.92 11.28
C ALA A 92 -8.39 11.32 11.85
N VAL A 93 -7.94 12.55 11.60
CA VAL A 93 -6.69 13.09 12.14
C VAL A 93 -6.76 13.23 13.66
N ALA A 94 -7.87 13.72 14.21
CA ALA A 94 -8.05 13.82 15.65
C ALA A 94 -7.94 12.46 16.34
N ARG A 95 -8.64 11.44 15.83
CA ARG A 95 -8.55 10.04 16.32
C ARG A 95 -7.15 9.47 16.19
N ALA A 96 -6.47 9.74 15.09
CA ALA A 96 -5.09 9.29 14.89
C ALA A 96 -4.15 9.91 15.94
N ASN A 97 -4.28 11.22 16.22
CA ASN A 97 -3.48 11.90 17.23
C ASN A 97 -3.71 11.34 18.63
N GLU A 98 -4.98 11.09 19.00
CA GLU A 98 -5.30 10.44 20.27
C GLU A 98 -4.67 9.04 20.35
N ARG A 99 -4.74 8.28 19.26
CA ARG A 99 -4.14 6.95 19.20
C ARG A 99 -2.62 6.99 19.30
N TYR A 100 -1.97 7.95 18.63
CA TYR A 100 -0.52 8.15 18.75
C TYR A 100 -0.11 8.48 20.19
N ALA A 101 -0.85 9.33 20.89
CA ALA A 101 -0.58 9.63 22.29
C ALA A 101 -0.62 8.37 23.16
N VAL A 102 -1.63 7.51 22.97
CA VAL A 102 -1.76 6.22 23.69
C VAL A 102 -0.62 5.27 23.36
N VAL A 103 -0.22 5.17 22.07
CA VAL A 103 0.88 4.31 21.64
C VAL A 103 2.20 4.77 22.24
N LEU A 104 2.48 6.09 22.22
CA LEU A 104 3.68 6.67 22.82
C LEU A 104 3.75 6.45 24.33
N ASP A 105 2.63 6.63 25.04
CA ASP A 105 2.57 6.38 26.48
C ASP A 105 2.86 4.89 26.79
N ARG A 106 2.25 3.99 26.06
CA ARG A 106 2.50 2.54 26.20
C ARG A 106 3.95 2.17 25.90
N TYR A 107 4.53 2.79 24.88
CA TYR A 107 5.94 2.58 24.52
C TYR A 107 6.86 3.06 25.65
N ARG A 108 6.66 4.29 26.15
CA ARG A 108 7.44 4.88 27.25
C ARG A 108 7.30 4.12 28.56
N SER A 109 6.11 3.59 28.84
CA SER A 109 5.85 2.76 30.04
C SER A 109 6.32 1.30 29.92
N GLY A 110 6.95 0.92 28.80
CA GLY A 110 7.47 -0.44 28.59
C GLY A 110 6.39 -1.51 28.41
N LYS A 111 5.14 -1.12 28.13
CA LYS A 111 4.02 -2.05 27.89
C LYS A 111 4.09 -2.79 26.55
N TYR A 112 4.86 -2.26 25.61
CA TYR A 112 5.17 -3.02 24.40
C TYR A 112 6.42 -3.86 24.63
N PRO A 113 6.40 -5.14 24.20
CA PRO A 113 7.63 -5.92 24.19
C PRO A 113 8.63 -5.14 23.34
N LYS A 114 9.75 -4.82 23.93
CA LYS A 114 10.88 -4.33 23.16
C LYS A 114 11.28 -5.48 22.26
N HIS A 115 10.96 -5.37 20.97
CA HIS A 115 11.57 -6.24 19.98
C HIS A 115 13.05 -5.81 19.88
N GLU A 116 13.78 -6.15 20.95
CA GLU A 116 15.21 -5.89 21.00
C GLU A 116 15.89 -6.86 20.06
N ARG A 117 16.58 -6.29 19.11
CA ARG A 117 17.75 -6.82 18.42
C ARG A 117 17.55 -7.52 17.08
N PHE A 118 16.52 -8.32 16.82
CA PHE A 118 16.49 -9.02 15.54
C PHE A 118 16.25 -8.11 14.35
N SER A 119 15.37 -7.10 14.48
CA SER A 119 15.13 -6.13 13.42
C SER A 119 16.32 -5.16 13.24
N ASP A 120 16.88 -4.64 14.35
CA ASP A 120 17.98 -3.69 14.29
C ASP A 120 19.26 -4.39 13.81
N GLU A 121 19.53 -5.59 14.28
CA GLU A 121 20.65 -6.42 13.85
C GLU A 121 20.52 -6.86 12.40
N PHE A 122 19.28 -7.19 11.95
CA PHE A 122 18.99 -7.52 10.57
C PHE A 122 19.18 -6.31 9.64
N PHE A 123 18.65 -5.13 10.00
CA PHE A 123 18.81 -3.93 9.19
C PHE A 123 20.25 -3.41 9.17
N ASN A 124 20.98 -3.51 10.29
CA ASN A 124 22.40 -3.18 10.35
C ASN A 124 23.21 -4.13 9.47
N THR A 125 22.95 -5.45 9.55
CA THR A 125 23.62 -6.45 8.72
C THR A 125 23.31 -6.26 7.23
N GLN A 126 22.08 -5.90 6.87
CA GLN A 126 21.74 -5.55 5.49
C GLN A 126 22.42 -4.26 5.03
N GLY A 127 22.51 -3.25 5.90
CA GLY A 127 23.23 -2.01 5.63
C GLY A 127 24.70 -2.27 5.34
N ASP A 128 25.36 -3.04 6.21
CA ASP A 128 26.76 -3.44 6.07
C ASP A 128 27.02 -4.25 4.78
N LEU A 129 26.09 -5.15 4.44
CA LEU A 129 26.16 -5.93 3.20
C LEU A 129 26.03 -5.06 1.96
N MET A 130 25.08 -4.11 1.96
CA MET A 130 24.92 -3.17 0.84
C MET A 130 26.12 -2.26 0.69
N GLU A 131 26.72 -1.79 1.79
CA GLU A 131 27.95 -0.97 1.77
C GLU A 131 29.13 -1.78 1.24
N ALA A 132 29.28 -3.03 1.68
CA ALA A 132 30.32 -3.93 1.16
C ALA A 132 30.14 -4.21 -0.35
N MET A 133 28.91 -4.44 -0.81
CA MET A 133 28.60 -4.61 -2.24
C MET A 133 28.91 -3.35 -3.05
N SER A 134 28.61 -2.16 -2.51
CA SER A 134 28.94 -0.89 -3.14
C SER A 134 30.44 -0.71 -3.30
N ARG A 135 31.23 -0.98 -2.25
CA ARG A 135 32.69 -0.94 -2.31
C ARG A 135 33.28 -1.92 -3.35
N VAL A 136 32.71 -3.12 -3.44
CA VAL A 136 33.13 -4.10 -4.48
C VAL A 136 32.78 -3.61 -5.89
N ALA A 137 31.65 -2.95 -6.06
CA ALA A 137 31.25 -2.38 -7.35
C ALA A 137 32.15 -1.20 -7.76
N GLU A 138 32.53 -0.34 -6.80
CA GLU A 138 33.51 0.74 -7.02
C GLU A 138 34.88 0.20 -7.41
N MET A 139 35.41 -0.79 -6.69
CA MET A 139 36.69 -1.45 -7.03
C MET A 139 36.66 -2.09 -8.41
N ARG A 140 35.51 -2.70 -8.82
CA ARG A 140 35.34 -3.23 -10.17
C ARG A 140 35.30 -2.14 -11.24
N GLY A 141 34.71 -0.99 -10.92
CA GLY A 141 34.73 0.19 -11.79
C GLY A 141 36.12 0.77 -11.99
N GLU A 142 36.93 0.84 -10.92
CA GLU A 142 38.31 1.31 -10.97
C GLU A 142 39.21 0.34 -11.74
N THR A 143 39.10 -0.97 -11.51
CA THR A 143 39.85 -1.97 -12.28
C THR A 143 39.46 -1.98 -13.75
N GLY A 144 38.21 -1.70 -14.06
CA GLY A 144 37.72 -1.56 -15.44
C GLY A 144 38.29 -0.30 -16.14
N ARG A 145 38.45 0.79 -15.40
CA ARG A 145 39.11 2.03 -15.87
C ARG A 145 40.58 1.83 -16.12
N LEU A 146 41.28 1.27 -15.14
CA LEU A 146 42.72 0.96 -15.23
C LEU A 146 43.05 0.03 -16.39
N ARG A 147 42.21 -1.00 -16.65
CA ARG A 147 42.38 -1.88 -17.80
C ARG A 147 42.17 -1.17 -19.15
N ARG A 148 41.30 -0.19 -19.19
CA ARG A 148 41.07 0.64 -20.38
C ARG A 148 42.27 1.54 -20.65
N GLU A 149 42.73 2.26 -19.65
CA GLU A 149 43.91 3.16 -19.75
C GLU A 149 45.19 2.39 -20.15
N LEU A 150 45.41 1.20 -19.56
CA LEU A 150 46.53 0.33 -19.96
C LEU A 150 46.39 -0.12 -21.40
N ARG A 151 45.21 -0.47 -21.88
CA ARG A 151 45.00 -0.91 -23.27
C ARG A 151 45.21 0.20 -24.26
N GLU A 152 44.70 1.41 -23.96
CA GLU A 152 44.90 2.58 -24.77
C GLU A 152 46.38 2.96 -24.84
N GLY A 153 47.11 2.94 -23.72
CA GLY A 153 48.56 3.17 -23.69
C GLY A 153 49.38 2.11 -24.44
N PHE A 154 48.96 0.84 -24.43
CA PHE A 154 49.59 -0.19 -25.25
C PHE A 154 49.32 -0.01 -26.74
N ASP A 155 48.13 0.39 -27.14
CA ASP A 155 47.78 0.63 -28.53
C ASP A 155 48.53 1.86 -29.09
N GLU A 156 48.67 2.95 -28.33
CA GLU A 156 49.47 4.11 -28.67
C GLU A 156 50.97 3.78 -28.82
N ALA A 157 51.53 3.06 -27.86
CA ALA A 157 52.93 2.62 -27.93
C ALA A 157 53.22 1.73 -29.14
N ARG A 158 52.30 0.88 -29.50
CA ARG A 158 52.37 -0.03 -30.70
C ARG A 158 52.30 0.78 -31.99
N GLU A 159 51.47 1.78 -32.05
CA GLU A 159 51.35 2.65 -33.24
C GLU A 159 52.59 3.51 -33.44
N ALA A 160 53.13 4.12 -32.33
CA ALA A 160 54.37 4.88 -32.35
C ALA A 160 55.59 4.02 -32.76
N LEU A 161 55.63 2.75 -32.36
CA LEU A 161 56.69 1.84 -32.76
C LEU A 161 56.57 1.48 -34.25
N ARG A 162 55.37 1.32 -34.77
CA ARG A 162 55.09 1.06 -36.18
C ARG A 162 55.50 2.23 -37.07
N GLU A 163 55.19 3.44 -36.69
CA GLU A 163 55.62 4.67 -37.38
C GLU A 163 57.15 4.85 -37.42
N LYS A 164 57.83 4.47 -36.33
CA LYS A 164 59.30 4.51 -36.30
C LYS A 164 59.91 3.47 -37.26
N LEU A 165 59.38 2.26 -37.27
CA LEU A 165 59.83 1.22 -38.16
C LEU A 165 59.58 1.51 -39.64
N GLU A 166 58.50 2.25 -39.96
CA GLU A 166 58.19 2.66 -41.35
C GLU A 166 59.05 3.84 -41.84
N LYS A 167 59.70 4.59 -40.93
CA LYS A 167 60.60 5.68 -41.26
C LYS A 167 62.09 5.29 -41.38
N GLU A 168 62.42 4.10 -40.91
CA GLU A 168 63.80 3.57 -40.95
C GLU A 168 64.04 2.62 -42.14
N TRP A 169 63.05 2.37 -42.97
CA TRP A 169 63.11 1.65 -44.24
C TRP A 169 62.74 2.58 -45.41
#